data_876ee927426bd88cb9c86dc3cb05cc6d
#
_entry.id   876ee927426bd88cb9c86dc3cb05cc6d
#
_cell.length_a   1.000
_cell.length_b   1.000
_cell.length_c   1.000
_cell.angle_alpha   90.00
_cell.angle_beta   90.00
_cell.angle_gamma   90.00
#
_symmetry.space_group_name_H-M   'P 1'
#
loop_
_entity.id
_entity.type
_entity.pdbx_description
1 polymer ?
#
loop_
_entity_poly.entity_id
_entity_poly.type
_entity_poly.pdbx_seq_one_letter_code
_entity_poly.pdbx_strand_id
1 'polypeptide(L)'
;VMQSDSILGDYNKDTGLLEMAIRQHNKYRVKEDLTERQRMFCDILRDADKVDIFKVNADIPMEIIYDVTTEELKNGVITKEVLESFYKKETVLKSVRRSAVDHIVGHISLLFELVYKESYRQAKEQGYVYKLLDFKSDVPEVNAEFGDMRKYVDEFLMEI
;
A
#
# COMPACT_ATOMS: atom_id res chain seq x y z
N VAL A 1 12.33 16.50 14.03
CA VAL A 1 13.40 15.52 13.76
C VAL A 1 14.31 15.96 12.61
N MET A 2 13.79 16.68 11.60
CA MET A 2 14.57 17.17 10.44
C MET A 2 15.28 18.52 10.66
N GLN A 3 15.13 19.14 11.82
CA GLN A 3 15.77 20.43 12.15
C GLN A 3 17.14 20.29 12.82
N SER A 4 17.66 19.06 12.97
CA SER A 4 19.03 18.91 13.45
C SER A 4 19.98 18.90 12.24
N ASP A 5 20.85 19.89 12.18
CA ASP A 5 21.83 20.13 11.11
C ASP A 5 22.72 18.91 10.75
N SER A 6 22.70 17.88 11.59
CA SER A 6 23.53 16.68 11.44
C SER A 6 22.97 15.60 10.50
N ILE A 7 21.68 15.67 10.11
CA ILE A 7 21.03 14.60 9.30
C ILE A 7 21.09 14.93 7.81
N LEU A 8 20.95 16.19 7.42
CA LEU A 8 20.83 16.59 6.02
C LEU A 8 22.07 17.34 5.47
N GLY A 9 23.09 17.64 6.31
CA GLY A 9 24.27 18.38 5.87
C GLY A 9 23.91 19.72 5.18
N ASP A 10 24.61 20.05 4.09
CA ASP A 10 24.43 21.29 3.33
C ASP A 10 23.19 21.30 2.39
N TYR A 11 22.25 20.36 2.53
CA TYR A 11 21.03 20.26 1.70
C TYR A 11 19.95 21.32 2.01
N ASN A 12 20.33 22.46 2.57
CA ASN A 12 19.42 23.55 2.95
C ASN A 12 18.47 24.02 1.83
N LYS A 13 18.84 23.85 0.56
CA LYS A 13 18.01 24.31 -0.59
C LYS A 13 16.74 23.48 -0.80
N ASP A 14 16.76 22.20 -0.43
CA ASP A 14 15.65 21.27 -0.67
C ASP A 14 14.92 20.86 0.63
N THR A 15 15.31 21.39 1.79
CA THR A 15 14.69 21.06 3.08
C THR A 15 13.18 21.29 3.07
N GLY A 16 12.73 22.42 2.51
CA GLY A 16 11.29 22.72 2.40
C GLY A 16 10.52 21.74 1.50
N LEU A 17 11.16 21.23 0.43
CA LEU A 17 10.58 20.19 -0.43
C LEU A 17 10.46 18.86 0.31
N LEU A 18 11.50 18.45 1.03
CA LEU A 18 11.50 17.22 1.81
C LEU A 18 10.47 17.27 2.94
N GLU A 19 10.41 18.37 3.70
CA GLU A 19 9.40 18.55 4.74
C GLU A 19 7.98 18.46 4.17
N MET A 20 7.74 19.11 3.05
CA MET A 20 6.44 19.09 2.39
C MET A 20 6.08 17.67 1.92
N ALA A 21 7.01 16.95 1.26
CA ALA A 21 6.79 15.58 0.83
C ALA A 21 6.49 14.66 2.02
N ILE A 22 7.24 14.79 3.13
CA ILE A 22 7.00 14.03 4.38
C ILE A 22 5.62 14.36 4.96
N ARG A 23 5.17 15.62 4.92
CA ARG A 23 3.82 15.98 5.41
C ARG A 23 2.69 15.45 4.53
N GLN A 24 2.97 15.13 3.26
CA GLN A 24 1.98 14.64 2.29
C GLN A 24 2.00 13.10 2.12
N HIS A 25 3.05 12.37 2.55
CA HIS A 25 3.22 10.95 2.21
C HIS A 25 2.05 10.07 2.68
N ASN A 26 1.51 10.32 3.85
CA ASN A 26 0.43 9.54 4.45
C ASN A 26 -0.99 10.10 4.19
N LYS A 27 -1.13 11.15 3.36
CA LYS A 27 -2.44 11.70 3.00
C LYS A 27 -3.10 10.84 1.92
N TYR A 28 -4.40 10.64 2.03
CA TYR A 28 -5.16 9.93 0.99
C TYR A 28 -5.02 10.58 -0.38
N ARG A 29 -5.02 11.90 -0.44
CA ARG A 29 -4.71 12.68 -1.65
C ARG A 29 -3.66 13.73 -1.34
N VAL A 30 -2.72 13.86 -2.27
CA VAL A 30 -1.74 14.94 -2.26
C VAL A 30 -2.45 16.25 -2.63
N LYS A 31 -2.02 17.37 -2.05
CA LYS A 31 -2.56 18.71 -2.39
C LYS A 31 -2.52 18.96 -3.90
N GLU A 32 -3.51 19.66 -4.41
CA GLU A 32 -3.65 19.98 -5.85
C GLU A 32 -2.74 21.15 -6.28
N ASP A 33 -2.47 22.09 -5.38
CA ASP A 33 -1.74 23.35 -5.60
C ASP A 33 -0.22 23.21 -5.52
N LEU A 34 0.33 22.03 -5.79
CA LEU A 34 1.77 21.77 -5.81
C LEU A 34 2.39 22.09 -7.17
N THR A 35 3.61 22.66 -7.17
CA THR A 35 4.44 22.72 -8.38
C THR A 35 4.80 21.30 -8.85
N GLU A 36 5.18 21.16 -10.14
CA GLU A 36 5.61 19.85 -10.69
C GLU A 36 6.73 19.21 -9.87
N ARG A 37 7.74 20.00 -9.45
CA ARG A 37 8.84 19.51 -8.62
C ARG A 37 8.35 19.04 -7.25
N GLN A 38 7.46 19.77 -6.62
CA GLN A 38 6.86 19.39 -5.35
C GLN A 38 6.04 18.09 -5.47
N ARG A 39 5.25 17.99 -6.54
CA ARG A 39 4.48 16.79 -6.87
C ARG A 39 5.40 15.59 -7.05
N MET A 40 6.45 15.72 -7.84
CA MET A 40 7.44 14.67 -8.07
C MET A 40 8.05 14.14 -6.76
N PHE A 41 8.47 15.01 -5.84
CA PHE A 41 9.01 14.59 -4.55
C PHE A 41 7.97 13.87 -3.68
N CYS A 42 6.72 14.34 -3.69
CA CYS A 42 5.63 13.64 -3.01
C CYS A 42 5.41 12.25 -3.58
N ASP A 43 5.32 12.13 -4.89
CA ASP A 43 5.01 10.88 -5.58
C ASP A 43 6.15 9.86 -5.39
N ILE A 44 7.42 10.28 -5.48
CA ILE A 44 8.59 9.41 -5.19
C ILE A 44 8.52 8.88 -3.75
N LEU A 45 8.30 9.76 -2.76
CA LEU A 45 8.26 9.34 -1.37
C LEU A 45 7.04 8.43 -1.08
N ARG A 46 5.89 8.73 -1.67
CA ARG A 46 4.68 7.91 -1.52
C ARG A 46 4.84 6.52 -2.14
N ASP A 47 5.45 6.44 -3.31
CA ASP A 47 5.74 5.16 -3.95
C ASP A 47 6.71 4.33 -3.12
N ALA A 48 7.81 4.95 -2.65
CA ALA A 48 8.79 4.27 -1.80
C ALA A 48 8.16 3.74 -0.50
N ASP A 49 7.32 4.55 0.16
CA ASP A 49 6.58 4.18 1.37
C ASP A 49 5.66 2.98 1.11
N LYS A 50 4.90 2.97 0.01
CA LYS A 50 4.01 1.84 -0.33
C LYS A 50 4.76 0.56 -0.64
N VAL A 51 5.88 0.65 -1.37
CA VAL A 51 6.74 -0.51 -1.66
C VAL A 51 7.31 -1.09 -0.36
N ASP A 52 7.72 -0.24 0.61
CA ASP A 52 8.18 -0.68 1.92
C ASP A 52 7.05 -1.28 2.76
N ILE A 53 5.84 -0.71 2.71
CA ILE A 53 4.65 -1.26 3.39
C ILE A 53 4.37 -2.70 2.94
N PHE A 54 4.52 -3.06 1.65
CA PHE A 54 4.35 -4.45 1.22
C PHE A 54 5.33 -5.39 1.93
N LYS A 55 6.60 -4.97 2.07
CA LYS A 55 7.60 -5.74 2.79
C LYS A 55 7.25 -5.91 4.26
N VAL A 56 6.94 -4.81 4.95
CA VAL A 56 6.57 -4.83 6.36
C VAL A 56 5.40 -5.78 6.62
N ASN A 57 4.36 -5.72 5.78
CA ASN A 57 3.18 -6.58 5.92
C ASN A 57 3.43 -8.05 5.54
N ALA A 58 4.47 -8.33 4.76
CA ALA A 58 4.86 -9.69 4.39
C ALA A 58 5.83 -10.35 5.39
N ASP A 59 6.61 -9.55 6.11
CA ASP A 59 7.67 -10.02 7.00
C ASP A 59 7.24 -10.04 8.48
N ILE A 60 6.27 -9.22 8.88
CA ILE A 60 5.74 -9.16 10.25
C ILE A 60 4.40 -9.93 10.31
N PRO A 61 4.15 -10.73 11.37
CA PRO A 61 2.86 -11.41 11.53
C PRO A 61 1.68 -10.43 11.42
N MET A 62 0.68 -10.79 10.62
CA MET A 62 -0.49 -9.94 10.36
C MET A 62 -1.28 -9.63 11.64
N GLU A 63 -1.28 -10.56 12.59
CA GLU A 63 -1.89 -10.38 13.91
C GLU A 63 -1.29 -9.18 14.65
N ILE A 64 0.02 -8.97 14.53
CA ILE A 64 0.72 -7.86 15.19
C ILE A 64 0.43 -6.54 14.45
N ILE A 65 0.47 -6.57 13.10
CA ILE A 65 0.29 -5.34 12.29
C ILE A 65 -1.14 -4.82 12.41
N TYR A 66 -2.12 -5.72 12.44
CA TYR A 66 -3.54 -5.34 12.40
C TYR A 66 -4.20 -5.31 13.79
N ASP A 67 -3.47 -5.75 14.84
CA ASP A 67 -3.99 -5.90 16.20
C ASP A 67 -5.25 -6.78 16.23
N VAL A 68 -5.15 -7.96 15.62
CA VAL A 68 -6.21 -8.94 15.46
C VAL A 68 -5.74 -10.33 15.87
N THR A 69 -6.68 -11.23 16.11
CA THR A 69 -6.37 -12.64 16.40
C THR A 69 -6.20 -13.46 15.12
N THR A 70 -5.50 -14.59 15.22
CA THR A 70 -5.42 -15.57 14.12
C THR A 70 -6.81 -16.10 13.74
N GLU A 71 -7.71 -16.25 14.71
CA GLU A 71 -9.09 -16.68 14.46
C GLU A 71 -9.87 -15.66 13.63
N GLU A 72 -9.77 -14.36 13.94
CA GLU A 72 -10.39 -13.29 13.16
C GLU A 72 -9.86 -13.23 11.73
N LEU A 73 -8.55 -13.43 11.54
CA LEU A 73 -7.96 -13.51 10.20
C LEU A 73 -8.47 -14.73 9.44
N LYS A 74 -8.44 -15.92 10.06
CA LYS A 74 -8.76 -17.18 9.40
C LYS A 74 -10.23 -17.34 9.06
N ASN A 75 -11.12 -16.82 9.90
CA ASN A 75 -12.57 -16.94 9.74
C ASN A 75 -13.25 -15.64 9.23
N GLY A 76 -12.47 -14.57 9.02
CA GLY A 76 -12.98 -13.32 8.46
C GLY A 76 -13.41 -13.48 7.01
N VAL A 77 -14.42 -12.72 6.59
CA VAL A 77 -14.86 -12.61 5.19
C VAL A 77 -14.50 -11.23 4.65
N ILE A 78 -14.28 -11.12 3.34
CA ILE A 78 -13.97 -9.84 2.71
C ILE A 78 -15.28 -9.05 2.56
N THR A 79 -15.27 -7.80 3.04
CA THR A 79 -16.41 -6.89 2.90
C THR A 79 -16.64 -6.57 1.41
N LYS A 80 -17.90 -6.55 0.99
CA LYS A 80 -18.27 -6.30 -0.41
C LYS A 80 -17.72 -4.99 -0.97
N GLU A 81 -17.81 -3.91 -0.20
CA GLU A 81 -17.30 -2.58 -0.56
C GLU A 81 -15.76 -2.57 -0.72
N VAL A 82 -15.07 -3.46 0.00
CA VAL A 82 -13.62 -3.65 -0.14
C VAL A 82 -13.29 -4.30 -1.48
N LEU A 83 -13.99 -5.37 -1.88
CA LEU A 83 -13.84 -5.99 -3.19
C LEU A 83 -14.21 -5.04 -4.33
N GLU A 84 -15.29 -4.29 -4.19
CA GLU A 84 -15.71 -3.30 -5.19
C GLU A 84 -14.63 -2.23 -5.42
N SER A 85 -14.01 -1.69 -4.34
CA SER A 85 -12.92 -0.73 -4.44
C SER A 85 -11.70 -1.35 -5.10
N PHE A 86 -11.35 -2.58 -4.70
CA PHE A 86 -10.19 -3.28 -5.25
C PHE A 86 -10.30 -3.48 -6.77
N TYR A 87 -11.44 -4.00 -7.27
CA TYR A 87 -11.63 -4.25 -8.70
C TYR A 87 -11.86 -2.97 -9.53
N LYS A 88 -12.12 -1.82 -8.87
CA LYS A 88 -12.08 -0.49 -9.52
C LYS A 88 -10.67 0.09 -9.61
N LYS A 89 -9.63 -0.63 -9.16
CA LYS A 89 -8.25 -0.15 -9.05
C LYS A 89 -8.15 1.09 -8.12
N GLU A 90 -8.98 1.10 -7.06
CA GLU A 90 -8.99 2.15 -6.05
C GLU A 90 -8.39 1.64 -4.73
N THR A 91 -7.73 2.54 -3.99
CA THR A 91 -7.28 2.22 -2.63
C THR A 91 -8.47 1.99 -1.71
N VAL A 92 -8.46 0.87 -1.02
CA VAL A 92 -9.49 0.53 -0.03
C VAL A 92 -9.37 1.44 1.19
N LEU A 93 -10.36 2.29 1.41
CA LEU A 93 -10.41 3.20 2.56
C LEU A 93 -10.51 2.41 3.88
N LYS A 94 -9.86 2.92 4.93
CA LYS A 94 -9.97 2.33 6.27
C LYS A 94 -11.41 2.30 6.78
N SER A 95 -12.22 3.30 6.41
CA SER A 95 -13.62 3.45 6.85
C SER A 95 -14.57 2.36 6.33
N VAL A 96 -14.21 1.64 5.25
CA VAL A 96 -15.03 0.54 4.71
C VAL A 96 -14.57 -0.84 5.18
N ARG A 97 -13.40 -0.94 5.84
CA ARG A 97 -12.86 -2.19 6.38
C ARG A 97 -13.63 -2.59 7.63
N ARG A 98 -14.19 -3.79 7.66
CA ARG A 98 -15.01 -4.31 8.75
C ARG A 98 -14.51 -5.62 9.33
N SER A 99 -13.62 -6.31 8.60
CA SER A 99 -13.03 -7.58 9.02
C SER A 99 -11.51 -7.51 9.07
N ALA A 100 -10.89 -8.46 9.75
CA ALA A 100 -9.44 -8.58 9.79
C ALA A 100 -8.83 -8.78 8.38
N VAL A 101 -9.50 -9.57 7.52
CA VAL A 101 -9.06 -9.84 6.15
C VAL A 101 -9.10 -8.59 5.26
N ASP A 102 -10.02 -7.65 5.52
CA ASP A 102 -10.10 -6.38 4.78
C ASP A 102 -8.81 -5.55 4.89
N HIS A 103 -8.06 -5.69 5.98
CA HIS A 103 -6.77 -5.02 6.14
C HIS A 103 -5.73 -5.53 5.13
N ILE A 104 -5.72 -6.84 4.87
CA ILE A 104 -4.82 -7.45 3.88
C ILE A 104 -5.14 -6.91 2.49
N VAL A 105 -6.42 -6.96 2.08
CA VAL A 105 -6.87 -6.43 0.78
C VAL A 105 -6.58 -4.95 0.67
N GLY A 106 -6.79 -4.20 1.76
CA GLY A 106 -6.47 -2.79 1.85
C GLY A 106 -4.99 -2.47 1.62
N HIS A 107 -4.07 -3.31 2.09
CA HIS A 107 -2.64 -3.12 1.81
C HIS A 107 -2.28 -3.54 0.38
N ILE A 108 -2.83 -4.62 -0.14
CA ILE A 108 -2.64 -5.00 -1.56
C ILE A 108 -3.12 -3.86 -2.49
N SER A 109 -4.23 -3.21 -2.16
CA SER A 109 -4.80 -2.13 -2.98
C SER A 109 -3.91 -0.89 -3.10
N LEU A 110 -2.91 -0.71 -2.22
CA LEU A 110 -1.90 0.36 -2.34
C LEU A 110 -1.10 0.24 -3.64
N LEU A 111 -1.07 -0.95 -4.27
CA LEU A 111 -0.45 -1.15 -5.57
C LEU A 111 -1.05 -0.22 -6.64
N PHE A 112 -2.35 0.05 -6.59
CA PHE A 112 -3.05 0.89 -7.56
C PHE A 112 -2.75 2.39 -7.41
N GLU A 113 -2.09 2.81 -6.33
CA GLU A 113 -1.66 4.19 -6.10
C GLU A 113 -0.23 4.48 -6.56
N LEU A 114 0.53 3.49 -6.99
CA LEU A 114 1.88 3.73 -7.47
C LEU A 114 1.84 4.58 -8.74
N VAL A 115 2.80 5.51 -8.85
CA VAL A 115 2.85 6.48 -9.95
C VAL A 115 3.89 6.10 -10.99
N TYR A 116 5.06 5.62 -10.54
CA TYR A 116 6.19 5.39 -11.42
C TYR A 116 6.29 3.91 -11.84
N LYS A 117 6.60 3.67 -13.13
CA LYS A 117 6.84 2.31 -13.65
C LYS A 117 7.91 1.55 -12.86
N GLU A 118 8.94 2.26 -12.41
CA GLU A 118 9.98 1.68 -11.58
C GLU A 118 9.44 1.15 -10.25
N SER A 119 8.49 1.84 -9.63
CA SER A 119 7.86 1.41 -8.37
C SER A 119 7.05 0.13 -8.56
N TYR A 120 6.31 0.01 -9.67
CA TYR A 120 5.62 -1.24 -10.03
C TYR A 120 6.61 -2.38 -10.29
N ARG A 121 7.71 -2.09 -11.01
CA ARG A 121 8.76 -3.08 -11.26
C ARG A 121 9.36 -3.58 -9.94
N GLN A 122 9.67 -2.68 -9.01
CA GLN A 122 10.20 -3.03 -7.69
C GLN A 122 9.19 -3.86 -6.88
N ALA A 123 7.92 -3.46 -6.82
CA ALA A 123 6.88 -4.21 -6.12
C ALA A 123 6.73 -5.65 -6.67
N LYS A 124 6.81 -5.80 -8.01
CA LYS A 124 6.76 -7.10 -8.69
C LYS A 124 7.99 -7.96 -8.39
N GLU A 125 9.20 -7.41 -8.55
CA GLU A 125 10.47 -8.13 -8.37
C GLU A 125 10.70 -8.55 -6.92
N GLN A 126 10.34 -7.71 -5.95
CA GLN A 126 10.44 -8.04 -4.53
C GLN A 126 9.45 -9.13 -4.11
N GLY A 127 8.29 -9.22 -4.79
CA GLY A 127 7.31 -10.28 -4.60
C GLY A 127 6.50 -10.20 -3.29
N TYR A 128 6.65 -9.15 -2.48
CA TYR A 128 5.94 -9.04 -1.19
C TYR A 128 4.43 -8.90 -1.35
N VAL A 129 3.95 -8.20 -2.39
CA VAL A 129 2.52 -8.13 -2.71
C VAL A 129 1.92 -9.50 -2.99
N TYR A 130 2.71 -10.39 -3.60
CA TYR A 130 2.29 -11.76 -3.86
C TYR A 130 2.22 -12.62 -2.60
N LYS A 131 3.11 -12.38 -1.63
CA LYS A 131 3.01 -13.04 -0.31
C LYS A 131 1.70 -12.67 0.40
N LEU A 132 1.24 -11.43 0.27
CA LEU A 132 -0.06 -11.01 0.81
C LEU A 132 -1.22 -11.69 0.05
N LEU A 133 -1.13 -11.80 -1.27
CA LEU A 133 -2.11 -12.50 -2.12
C LEU A 133 -2.13 -14.01 -1.88
N ASP A 134 -1.06 -14.59 -1.32
CA ASP A 134 -0.98 -16.01 -0.95
C ASP A 134 -1.60 -16.31 0.43
N PHE A 135 -2.26 -15.33 1.06
CA PHE A 135 -2.98 -15.53 2.32
C PHE A 135 -3.94 -16.74 2.23
N LYS A 136 -4.03 -17.51 3.32
CA LYS A 136 -4.89 -18.69 3.42
C LYS A 136 -5.88 -18.51 4.57
N SER A 137 -7.16 -18.50 4.22
CA SER A 137 -8.30 -18.49 5.13
C SER A 137 -8.82 -19.91 5.37
N ASP A 138 -9.55 -20.11 6.45
CA ASP A 138 -10.34 -21.31 6.68
C ASP A 138 -11.70 -21.25 5.96
N VAL A 139 -12.06 -20.07 5.40
CA VAL A 139 -13.25 -19.82 4.60
C VAL A 139 -12.93 -20.05 3.11
N PRO A 140 -13.52 -21.08 2.45
CA PRO A 140 -13.20 -21.41 1.05
C PRO A 140 -13.47 -20.26 0.06
N GLU A 141 -14.54 -19.50 0.27
CA GLU A 141 -14.92 -18.36 -0.57
C GLU A 141 -13.82 -17.27 -0.56
N VAL A 142 -13.25 -16.99 0.62
CA VAL A 142 -12.14 -16.03 0.76
C VAL A 142 -10.89 -16.49 -0.01
N ASN A 143 -10.58 -17.79 0.03
CA ASN A 143 -9.46 -18.32 -0.75
C ASN A 143 -9.71 -18.19 -2.28
N ALA A 144 -10.94 -18.36 -2.74
CA ALA A 144 -11.30 -18.15 -4.13
C ALA A 144 -11.14 -16.66 -4.52
N GLU A 145 -11.61 -15.74 -3.68
CA GLU A 145 -11.47 -14.29 -3.87
C GLU A 145 -9.98 -13.86 -3.93
N PHE A 146 -9.11 -14.38 -3.05
CA PHE A 146 -7.67 -14.12 -3.13
C PHE A 146 -7.05 -14.70 -4.42
N GLY A 147 -7.51 -15.86 -4.87
CA GLY A 147 -7.10 -16.45 -6.16
C GLY A 147 -7.46 -15.56 -7.34
N ASP A 148 -8.65 -14.97 -7.35
CA ASP A 148 -9.11 -14.06 -8.40
C ASP A 148 -8.42 -12.69 -8.33
N MET A 149 -8.22 -12.14 -7.13
CA MET A 149 -7.42 -10.92 -6.93
C MET A 149 -5.98 -11.11 -7.43
N ARG A 150 -5.38 -12.30 -7.24
CA ARG A 150 -4.03 -12.58 -7.75
C ARG A 150 -3.98 -12.51 -9.27
N LYS A 151 -4.92 -13.16 -9.97
CA LYS A 151 -5.02 -13.08 -11.44
C LYS A 151 -5.18 -11.63 -11.90
N TYR A 152 -6.07 -10.89 -11.23
CA TYR A 152 -6.33 -9.49 -11.54
C TYR A 152 -5.08 -8.60 -11.39
N VAL A 153 -4.28 -8.82 -10.33
CA VAL A 153 -3.00 -8.11 -10.12
C VAL A 153 -1.98 -8.50 -11.19
N ASP A 154 -1.90 -9.78 -11.56
CA ASP A 154 -1.01 -10.24 -12.63
C ASP A 154 -1.34 -9.56 -13.97
N GLU A 155 -2.62 -9.53 -14.36
CA GLU A 155 -3.10 -8.82 -15.56
C GLU A 155 -2.79 -7.34 -15.49
N PHE A 156 -3.09 -6.68 -14.37
CA PHE A 156 -2.79 -5.27 -14.16
C PHE A 156 -1.30 -4.95 -14.32
N LEU A 157 -0.41 -5.77 -13.75
CA LEU A 157 1.05 -5.56 -13.84
C LEU A 157 1.64 -5.95 -15.21
N MET A 158 0.89 -6.62 -16.09
CA MET A 158 1.29 -6.84 -17.48
C MET A 158 0.98 -5.65 -18.39
N GLU A 159 0.02 -4.79 -18.00
CA GLU A 159 -0.40 -3.60 -18.77
C GLU A 159 0.55 -2.40 -18.58
N ILE A 160 1.42 -2.40 -17.55
CA ILE A 160 2.29 -1.29 -17.15
C ILE A 160 3.69 -1.43 -17.79
#